data_10c1c546162493cef76e11cbcd2cc454
#
_entry.id   10c1c546162493cef76e11cbcd2cc454
#
_cell.length_a   1.000
_cell.length_b   1.000
_cell.length_c   1.000
_cell.angle_alpha   90.00
_cell.angle_beta   90.00
_cell.angle_gamma   90.00
#
_symmetry.space_group_name_H-M   'P 1'
#
loop_
_entity.id
_entity.type
_entity.pdbx_description
1 polymer ?
#
loop_
_entity_poly.entity_id
_entity_poly.type
_entity_poly.pdbx_seq_one_letter_code
_entity_poly.pdbx_strand_id
1 'polypeptide(L)'
;FNSAVGQEYRLWRNGKLEWVDFYERNGVVTPSNLKYNFIYTPYKKEINNTVYSRTIYLTTLDKKSTWINPEFKTDQQLRYNQVIFDIAEWGKTELEDYLRSKDKLKAWQLKGFKSDLKKIEKGIETRVKKFQKESESGANLETVEQWEQTVKEKLSKVDTTIFPKYDNKLIWSGYITAGGSMLTGDVGKYFGPGAFFNFGSDAEFKYGGRLGININVATTTVKESYIINNKVFLEKGRSLGIPQFGLTYGHTFSSEKIKFIPYIVGSVGSIQEFKKDGDNSLSLYNAGLGIDANFYMKRNYIKYSGYGGERRQGFYRAGVRLTRGFGGDFENFDNSYQISAYVGVGLESNKIVVRRKK
;
A
#
# COMPACT_ATOMS: atom_id res chain seq x y z
N PHE A 1 9.60 -18.68 -12.05
CA PHE A 1 11.06 -18.41 -11.89
C PHE A 1 11.91 -19.69 -12.03
N ASN A 2 11.39 -20.80 -12.53
CA ASN A 2 11.96 -22.12 -12.27
C ASN A 2 12.55 -22.87 -13.43
N SER A 3 12.90 -22.32 -14.59
CA SER A 3 13.61 -23.17 -15.56
C SER A 3 14.76 -22.55 -16.36
N ALA A 4 14.73 -21.28 -16.69
CA ALA A 4 15.82 -20.67 -17.46
C ALA A 4 16.90 -19.99 -16.58
N VAL A 5 16.50 -19.40 -15.44
CA VAL A 5 17.43 -18.72 -14.51
C VAL A 5 18.30 -19.71 -13.74
N GLY A 6 17.81 -20.91 -13.47
CA GLY A 6 18.54 -21.93 -12.71
C GLY A 6 19.73 -22.56 -13.44
N GLN A 7 19.81 -22.48 -14.76
CA GLN A 7 20.94 -22.99 -15.54
C GLN A 7 22.14 -22.03 -15.59
N GLU A 8 21.91 -20.71 -15.51
CA GLU A 8 22.94 -19.70 -15.64
C GLU A 8 23.38 -19.09 -14.29
N TYR A 9 22.48 -19.09 -13.30
CA TYR A 9 22.72 -18.47 -11.99
C TYR A 9 22.43 -19.43 -10.85
N ARG A 10 23.27 -19.39 -9.81
CA ARG A 10 23.01 -20.04 -8.51
C ARG A 10 22.66 -18.98 -7.48
N LEU A 11 21.61 -19.19 -6.70
CA LEU A 11 21.25 -18.32 -5.59
C LEU A 11 22.03 -18.71 -4.34
N TRP A 12 22.48 -17.72 -3.57
CA TRP A 12 23.16 -17.98 -2.28
C TRP A 12 22.30 -18.84 -1.33
N ARG A 13 20.99 -18.58 -1.27
CA ARG A 13 20.03 -19.31 -0.45
C ARG A 13 19.84 -20.80 -0.83
N ASN A 14 20.38 -21.23 -1.95
CA ASN A 14 20.31 -22.64 -2.37
C ASN A 14 21.34 -23.53 -1.64
N GLY A 15 22.07 -22.96 -0.68
CA GLY A 15 23.06 -23.68 0.12
C GLY A 15 24.50 -23.41 -0.29
N LYS A 16 25.41 -24.24 0.25
CA LYS A 16 26.83 -24.12 0.00
C LYS A 16 27.20 -24.37 -1.45
N LEU A 17 28.27 -23.71 -1.90
CA LEU A 17 28.83 -23.94 -3.23
C LEU A 17 29.32 -25.37 -3.41
N GLU A 18 29.21 -25.85 -4.63
CA GLU A 18 29.69 -27.16 -5.07
C GLU A 18 30.50 -26.97 -6.36
N TRP A 19 31.39 -27.92 -6.68
CA TRP A 19 32.22 -27.81 -7.89
C TRP A 19 31.41 -27.77 -9.17
N VAL A 20 30.21 -28.26 -9.21
CA VAL A 20 29.26 -28.15 -10.35
C VAL A 20 28.84 -26.71 -10.65
N ASP A 21 29.11 -25.79 -9.74
CA ASP A 21 28.81 -24.35 -9.92
C ASP A 21 29.91 -23.61 -10.69
N PHE A 22 31.05 -24.25 -10.94
CA PHE A 22 32.23 -23.70 -11.58
C PHE A 22 32.49 -24.42 -12.89
N TYR A 23 32.82 -23.67 -13.94
CA TYR A 23 33.41 -24.33 -15.12
C TYR A 23 34.92 -24.44 -14.95
N GLU A 24 35.52 -25.46 -15.54
CA GLU A 24 36.95 -25.68 -15.49
C GLU A 24 37.67 -24.82 -16.56
N ARG A 25 38.76 -24.17 -16.14
CA ARG A 25 39.55 -23.32 -16.99
C ARG A 25 41.04 -23.66 -16.83
N ASN A 26 41.63 -24.27 -17.82
CA ASN A 26 43.03 -24.64 -17.85
C ASN A 26 43.93 -23.48 -18.27
N GLY A 27 45.22 -23.55 -17.94
CA GLY A 27 46.23 -22.61 -18.40
C GLY A 27 46.17 -21.22 -17.80
N VAL A 28 45.56 -21.06 -16.64
CA VAL A 28 45.49 -19.81 -15.87
C VAL A 28 46.31 -19.92 -14.61
N VAL A 29 47.01 -18.85 -14.23
CA VAL A 29 47.86 -18.80 -13.02
C VAL A 29 47.01 -18.67 -11.74
N THR A 30 45.87 -17.99 -11.83
CA THR A 30 44.98 -17.77 -10.68
C THR A 30 44.19 -19.03 -10.37
N PRO A 31 44.01 -19.41 -9.09
CA PRO A 31 43.32 -20.62 -8.69
C PRO A 31 41.85 -20.65 -9.13
N SER A 32 41.13 -19.58 -8.93
CA SER A 32 39.68 -19.47 -9.27
C SER A 32 39.24 -18.04 -9.48
N ASN A 33 38.06 -17.87 -10.04
CA ASN A 33 37.34 -16.60 -10.10
C ASN A 33 35.88 -16.84 -9.79
N LEU A 34 35.35 -16.14 -8.80
CA LEU A 34 33.95 -16.19 -8.45
C LEU A 34 33.28 -14.87 -8.83
N LYS A 35 32.28 -14.92 -9.71
CA LYS A 35 31.49 -13.77 -10.14
C LYS A 35 30.12 -13.80 -9.47
N TYR A 36 29.85 -12.84 -8.59
CA TYR A 36 28.55 -12.65 -7.98
C TYR A 36 27.83 -11.42 -8.55
N ASN A 37 26.51 -11.43 -8.45
CA ASN A 37 25.65 -10.31 -8.84
C ASN A 37 24.50 -10.17 -7.83
N PHE A 38 23.89 -8.99 -7.80
CA PHE A 38 22.67 -8.73 -7.03
C PHE A 38 21.48 -8.56 -7.97
N ILE A 39 20.48 -9.41 -7.79
CA ILE A 39 19.24 -9.36 -8.58
C ILE A 39 18.11 -8.95 -7.64
N TYR A 40 17.31 -7.97 -8.01
CA TYR A 40 16.08 -7.65 -7.31
C TYR A 40 14.89 -8.24 -8.06
N THR A 41 13.94 -8.82 -7.32
CA THR A 41 12.76 -9.45 -7.90
C THR A 41 11.55 -9.24 -6.99
N PRO A 42 10.34 -9.07 -7.56
CA PRO A 42 9.12 -9.11 -6.77
C PRO A 42 8.90 -10.53 -6.24
N TYR A 43 8.75 -10.63 -4.91
CA TYR A 43 8.37 -11.86 -4.24
C TYR A 43 6.93 -11.75 -3.77
N LYS A 44 6.08 -12.70 -4.18
CA LYS A 44 4.67 -12.77 -3.80
C LYS A 44 4.38 -14.10 -3.14
N LYS A 45 3.61 -14.07 -2.05
CA LYS A 45 3.11 -15.26 -1.38
C LYS A 45 1.65 -15.04 -1.00
N GLU A 46 0.78 -15.99 -1.30
CA GLU A 46 -0.62 -15.98 -0.89
C GLU A 46 -0.81 -16.90 0.32
N ILE A 47 -1.38 -16.36 1.39
CA ILE A 47 -1.71 -17.08 2.63
C ILE A 47 -3.09 -16.61 3.06
N ASN A 48 -4.04 -17.53 3.24
CA ASN A 48 -5.40 -17.24 3.69
C ASN A 48 -6.07 -16.07 2.94
N ASN A 49 -6.11 -16.15 1.60
CA ASN A 49 -6.65 -15.11 0.70
C ASN A 49 -5.95 -13.74 0.82
N THR A 50 -4.80 -13.67 1.43
CA THR A 50 -3.99 -12.46 1.51
C THR A 50 -2.76 -12.60 0.66
N VAL A 51 -2.60 -11.72 -0.33
CA VAL A 51 -1.41 -11.65 -1.18
C VAL A 51 -0.40 -10.73 -0.53
N TYR A 52 0.68 -11.33 -0.03
CA TYR A 52 1.84 -10.61 0.47
C TYR A 52 2.80 -10.36 -0.69
N SER A 53 3.22 -9.12 -0.89
CA SER A 53 4.16 -8.76 -1.95
C SER A 53 5.28 -7.91 -1.39
N ARG A 54 6.51 -8.20 -1.80
CA ARG A 54 7.70 -7.43 -1.46
C ARG A 54 8.72 -7.55 -2.58
N THR A 55 9.49 -6.49 -2.80
CA THR A 55 10.72 -6.60 -3.57
C THR A 55 11.82 -7.15 -2.66
N ILE A 56 12.48 -8.22 -3.08
CA ILE A 56 13.61 -8.83 -2.37
C ILE A 56 14.85 -8.75 -3.25
N TYR A 57 15.99 -8.67 -2.61
CA TYR A 57 17.30 -8.79 -3.26
C TYR A 57 17.82 -10.20 -3.07
N LEU A 58 18.46 -10.70 -4.11
CA LEU A 58 19.04 -12.03 -4.14
C LEU A 58 20.51 -11.90 -4.55
N THR A 59 21.39 -12.50 -3.79
CA THR A 59 22.78 -12.69 -4.18
C THR A 59 22.84 -13.94 -5.07
N THR A 60 23.40 -13.76 -6.25
CA THR A 60 23.52 -14.81 -7.25
C THR A 60 24.97 -14.98 -7.66
N LEU A 61 25.35 -16.19 -7.99
CA LEU A 61 26.59 -16.54 -8.66
C LEU A 61 26.31 -16.70 -10.14
N ASP A 62 27.08 -16.03 -10.98
CA ASP A 62 27.06 -16.20 -12.44
C ASP A 62 27.93 -17.40 -12.82
N LYS A 63 27.32 -18.53 -13.14
CA LYS A 63 28.01 -19.77 -13.47
C LYS A 63 28.86 -19.66 -14.76
N LYS A 64 28.46 -18.80 -15.70
CA LYS A 64 29.22 -18.60 -16.96
C LYS A 64 30.54 -17.86 -16.76
N SER A 65 30.61 -17.02 -15.74
CA SER A 65 31.78 -16.20 -15.44
C SER A 65 32.57 -16.71 -14.22
N THR A 66 32.08 -17.75 -13.55
CA THR A 66 32.69 -18.37 -12.36
C THR A 66 33.44 -19.63 -12.77
N TRP A 67 34.75 -19.68 -12.48
CA TRP A 67 35.61 -20.77 -12.92
C TRP A 67 36.64 -21.18 -11.87
N ILE A 68 37.15 -22.40 -12.02
CA ILE A 68 38.24 -23.00 -11.25
C ILE A 68 39.34 -23.50 -12.17
N ASN A 69 40.60 -23.30 -11.83
CA ASN A 69 41.71 -24.04 -12.42
C ASN A 69 41.70 -25.46 -11.81
N PRO A 70 41.60 -26.54 -12.58
CA PRO A 70 41.50 -27.91 -12.09
C PRO A 70 42.62 -28.29 -11.10
N GLU A 71 43.83 -27.73 -11.26
CA GLU A 71 44.96 -27.97 -10.36
C GLU A 71 44.73 -27.48 -8.93
N PHE A 72 43.82 -26.53 -8.75
CA PHE A 72 43.44 -25.96 -7.43
C PHE A 72 42.06 -26.42 -6.95
N LYS A 73 41.50 -27.47 -7.51
CA LYS A 73 40.19 -28.00 -7.16
C LYS A 73 40.20 -28.79 -5.84
N THR A 74 40.36 -28.07 -4.72
CA THR A 74 40.46 -28.59 -3.35
C THR A 74 39.33 -28.05 -2.49
N ASP A 75 39.00 -28.77 -1.39
CA ASP A 75 38.01 -28.31 -0.41
C ASP A 75 38.37 -26.97 0.20
N GLN A 76 39.65 -26.67 0.39
CA GLN A 76 40.11 -25.38 0.86
C GLN A 76 39.79 -24.25 -0.14
N GLN A 77 39.97 -24.48 -1.43
CA GLN A 77 39.65 -23.51 -2.47
C GLN A 77 38.12 -23.33 -2.61
N LEU A 78 37.34 -24.40 -2.36
CA LEU A 78 35.87 -24.29 -2.34
C LEU A 78 35.41 -23.44 -1.14
N ARG A 79 36.00 -23.63 0.04
CA ARG A 79 35.73 -22.82 1.23
C ARG A 79 36.08 -21.34 1.00
N TYR A 80 37.24 -21.06 0.41
CA TYR A 80 37.65 -19.71 0.02
C TYR A 80 36.60 -19.05 -0.89
N ASN A 81 36.13 -19.73 -1.92
CA ASN A 81 35.09 -19.21 -2.80
C ASN A 81 33.75 -19.02 -2.07
N GLN A 82 33.41 -19.92 -1.15
CA GLN A 82 32.22 -19.77 -0.31
C GLN A 82 32.27 -18.47 0.54
N VAL A 83 33.42 -18.15 1.12
CA VAL A 83 33.59 -16.90 1.89
C VAL A 83 33.37 -15.67 1.02
N ILE A 84 33.84 -15.66 -0.25
CA ILE A 84 33.57 -14.56 -1.18
C ILE A 84 32.07 -14.42 -1.41
N PHE A 85 31.37 -15.53 -1.62
CA PHE A 85 29.92 -15.54 -1.84
C PHE A 85 29.14 -15.09 -0.59
N ASP A 86 29.61 -15.46 0.59
CA ASP A 86 29.03 -15.06 1.87
C ASP A 86 29.29 -13.56 2.18
N ILE A 87 30.48 -13.02 1.82
CA ILE A 87 30.76 -11.57 1.89
C ILE A 87 29.79 -10.80 0.97
N ALA A 88 29.48 -11.33 -0.22
CA ALA A 88 28.53 -10.72 -1.11
C ALA A 88 27.11 -10.72 -0.50
N GLU A 89 26.68 -11.82 0.12
CA GLU A 89 25.40 -11.90 0.82
C GLU A 89 25.33 -10.93 2.00
N TRP A 90 26.39 -10.80 2.80
CA TRP A 90 26.47 -9.77 3.82
C TRP A 90 26.32 -8.37 3.22
N GLY A 91 27.00 -8.07 2.11
CA GLY A 91 26.88 -6.80 1.42
C GLY A 91 25.48 -6.54 0.88
N LYS A 92 24.78 -7.58 0.41
CA LYS A 92 23.35 -7.51 0.02
C LYS A 92 22.49 -7.02 1.19
N THR A 93 22.75 -7.46 2.41
CA THR A 93 21.96 -7.03 3.57
C THR A 93 22.15 -5.54 3.87
N GLU A 94 23.39 -5.02 3.71
CA GLU A 94 23.67 -3.58 3.84
C GLU A 94 22.94 -2.78 2.76
N LEU A 95 22.90 -3.30 1.52
CA LEU A 95 22.16 -2.72 0.41
C LEU A 95 20.66 -2.70 0.69
N GLU A 96 20.09 -3.80 1.19
CA GLU A 96 18.68 -3.85 1.59
C GLU A 96 18.35 -2.86 2.71
N ASP A 97 19.19 -2.75 3.73
CA ASP A 97 19.00 -1.81 4.84
C ASP A 97 19.07 -0.36 4.36
N TYR A 98 20.00 -0.04 3.48
CA TYR A 98 20.06 1.28 2.85
C TYR A 98 18.78 1.58 2.08
N LEU A 99 18.34 0.68 1.20
CA LEU A 99 17.11 0.86 0.41
C LEU A 99 15.88 0.98 1.31
N ARG A 100 15.79 0.18 2.37
CA ARG A 100 14.72 0.28 3.37
C ARG A 100 14.71 1.65 4.06
N SER A 101 15.87 2.22 4.35
CA SER A 101 15.97 3.56 4.95
C SER A 101 15.43 4.66 4.04
N LYS A 102 15.45 4.46 2.71
CA LYS A 102 15.03 5.42 1.68
C LYS A 102 13.56 5.32 1.30
N ASP A 103 12.86 4.26 1.63
CA ASP A 103 11.45 4.06 1.27
C ASP A 103 10.47 5.13 1.81
N LYS A 104 10.87 5.85 2.85
CA LYS A 104 10.08 6.96 3.41
C LYS A 104 10.36 8.30 2.74
N LEU A 105 11.35 8.37 1.86
CA LEU A 105 11.75 9.61 1.23
C LEU A 105 10.88 9.90 0.00
N LYS A 106 10.56 11.17 -0.19
CA LYS A 106 9.91 11.65 -1.42
C LYS A 106 10.91 11.59 -2.58
N ALA A 107 10.41 11.50 -3.81
CA ALA A 107 11.25 11.36 -5.01
C ALA A 107 12.39 12.40 -5.11
N TRP A 108 12.12 13.66 -4.70
CA TRP A 108 13.13 14.74 -4.70
C TRP A 108 14.22 14.57 -3.63
N GLN A 109 13.98 13.77 -2.58
CA GLN A 109 14.95 13.46 -1.53
C GLN A 109 15.89 12.30 -1.90
N LEU A 110 15.64 11.67 -3.06
CA LEU A 110 16.49 10.60 -3.59
C LEU A 110 17.71 11.12 -4.37
N LYS A 111 18.01 12.42 -4.30
CA LYS A 111 19.23 13.00 -4.87
C LYS A 111 20.46 12.30 -4.24
N GLY A 112 21.34 11.79 -5.07
CA GLY A 112 22.50 11.02 -4.62
C GLY A 112 22.30 9.52 -4.47
N PHE A 113 21.06 9.00 -4.58
CA PHE A 113 20.73 7.59 -4.43
C PHE A 113 21.65 6.65 -5.23
N LYS A 114 21.86 6.93 -6.52
CA LYS A 114 22.76 6.14 -7.38
C LYS A 114 24.21 6.17 -6.91
N SER A 115 24.66 7.32 -6.40
CA SER A 115 26.02 7.48 -5.86
C SER A 115 26.21 6.65 -4.58
N ASP A 116 25.22 6.66 -3.70
CA ASP A 116 25.27 5.92 -2.44
C ASP A 116 25.23 4.39 -2.69
N LEU A 117 24.40 3.92 -3.63
CA LEU A 117 24.42 2.51 -4.04
C LEU A 117 25.80 2.09 -4.55
N LYS A 118 26.40 2.90 -5.44
CA LYS A 118 27.76 2.63 -5.93
C LYS A 118 28.81 2.62 -4.81
N LYS A 119 28.68 3.45 -3.78
CA LYS A 119 29.56 3.41 -2.60
C LYS A 119 29.44 2.10 -1.83
N ILE A 120 28.21 1.61 -1.62
CA ILE A 120 27.96 0.33 -0.95
C ILE A 120 28.57 -0.81 -1.78
N GLU A 121 28.28 -0.87 -3.08
CA GLU A 121 28.83 -1.87 -4.00
C GLU A 121 30.38 -1.85 -3.99
N LYS A 122 30.99 -0.67 -4.07
CA LYS A 122 32.44 -0.50 -3.94
C LYS A 122 32.96 -0.96 -2.57
N GLY A 123 32.21 -0.74 -1.51
CA GLY A 123 32.51 -1.24 -0.15
C GLY A 123 32.56 -2.77 -0.11
N ILE A 124 31.60 -3.43 -0.78
CA ILE A 124 31.57 -4.89 -0.89
C ILE A 124 32.78 -5.40 -1.67
N GLU A 125 33.07 -4.82 -2.84
CA GLU A 125 34.23 -5.16 -3.64
C GLU A 125 35.55 -4.98 -2.86
N THR A 126 35.67 -3.88 -2.11
CA THR A 126 36.83 -3.61 -1.27
C THR A 126 37.03 -4.69 -0.21
N ARG A 127 35.92 -5.15 0.40
CA ARG A 127 35.90 -6.20 1.41
C ARG A 127 36.32 -7.55 0.82
N VAL A 128 35.80 -7.89 -0.36
CA VAL A 128 36.22 -9.08 -1.11
C VAL A 128 37.75 -9.02 -1.44
N LYS A 129 38.22 -7.90 -1.98
CA LYS A 129 39.64 -7.73 -2.30
C LYS A 129 40.55 -7.82 -1.07
N LYS A 130 40.07 -7.27 0.07
CA LYS A 130 40.78 -7.41 1.35
C LYS A 130 40.92 -8.87 1.75
N PHE A 131 39.80 -9.63 1.74
CA PHE A 131 39.81 -11.05 2.03
C PHE A 131 40.73 -11.83 1.07
N GLN A 132 40.64 -11.59 -0.24
CA GLN A 132 41.48 -12.23 -1.25
C GLN A 132 42.98 -12.02 -0.99
N LYS A 133 43.36 -10.79 -0.60
CA LYS A 133 44.74 -10.46 -0.26
C LYS A 133 45.21 -11.11 1.02
N GLU A 134 44.42 -11.04 2.09
CA GLU A 134 44.77 -11.58 3.41
C GLU A 134 44.84 -13.11 3.41
N SER A 135 43.97 -13.76 2.66
CA SER A 135 43.91 -15.23 2.52
C SER A 135 44.88 -15.76 1.44
N GLU A 136 45.69 -14.88 0.78
CA GLU A 136 46.59 -15.26 -0.30
C GLU A 136 45.85 -16.08 -1.39
N SER A 137 44.68 -15.60 -1.79
CA SER A 137 43.78 -16.27 -2.74
C SER A 137 43.33 -17.69 -2.31
N GLY A 138 43.25 -17.92 -1.01
CA GLY A 138 42.85 -19.17 -0.41
C GLY A 138 43.96 -20.06 0.10
N ALA A 139 45.23 -19.68 -0.09
CA ALA A 139 46.39 -20.44 0.40
C ALA A 139 46.53 -20.38 1.94
N ASN A 140 46.15 -19.28 2.58
CA ASN A 140 46.19 -19.11 4.04
C ASN A 140 44.86 -19.60 4.66
N LEU A 141 44.87 -20.85 5.13
CA LEU A 141 43.66 -21.50 5.69
C LEU A 141 43.17 -20.84 6.98
N GLU A 142 44.09 -20.42 7.87
CA GLU A 142 43.72 -19.75 9.12
C GLU A 142 42.93 -18.46 8.87
N THR A 143 43.37 -17.66 7.91
CA THR A 143 42.65 -16.46 7.50
C THR A 143 41.29 -16.78 6.87
N VAL A 144 41.19 -17.84 6.08
CA VAL A 144 39.90 -18.29 5.54
C VAL A 144 38.93 -18.62 6.68
N GLU A 145 39.35 -19.36 7.71
CA GLU A 145 38.54 -19.72 8.86
C GLU A 145 38.09 -18.52 9.69
N GLN A 146 39.01 -17.57 9.93
CA GLN A 146 38.69 -16.31 10.63
C GLN A 146 37.60 -15.50 9.88
N TRP A 147 37.70 -15.41 8.57
CA TRP A 147 36.69 -14.74 7.75
C TRP A 147 35.36 -15.52 7.69
N GLU A 148 35.37 -16.85 7.61
CA GLU A 148 34.16 -17.67 7.70
C GLU A 148 33.41 -17.37 8.99
N GLN A 149 34.10 -17.34 10.14
CA GLN A 149 33.48 -17.01 11.42
C GLN A 149 32.94 -15.58 11.43
N THR A 150 33.72 -14.62 10.95
CA THR A 150 33.29 -13.20 10.88
C THR A 150 32.03 -13.04 10.05
N VAL A 151 31.98 -13.63 8.86
CA VAL A 151 30.81 -13.51 7.97
C VAL A 151 29.62 -14.24 8.56
N LYS A 152 29.81 -15.43 9.13
CA LYS A 152 28.75 -16.18 9.82
C LYS A 152 28.11 -15.37 10.95
N GLU A 153 28.92 -14.69 11.77
CA GLU A 153 28.40 -13.79 12.83
C GLU A 153 27.61 -12.59 12.26
N LYS A 154 28.06 -12.02 11.16
CA LYS A 154 27.34 -10.90 10.50
C LYS A 154 26.03 -11.37 9.92
N LEU A 155 26.00 -12.51 9.24
CA LEU A 155 24.81 -13.07 8.63
C LEU A 155 23.79 -13.58 9.67
N SER A 156 24.24 -14.11 10.82
CA SER A 156 23.35 -14.56 11.90
C SER A 156 22.53 -13.43 12.54
N LYS A 157 23.00 -12.19 12.45
CA LYS A 157 22.32 -10.99 12.97
C LYS A 157 21.32 -10.39 12.00
N VAL A 158 21.25 -10.90 10.79
CA VAL A 158 20.35 -10.39 9.74
C VAL A 158 18.93 -10.85 10.00
N ASP A 159 17.99 -9.89 9.98
CA ASP A 159 16.56 -10.21 10.03
C ASP A 159 16.12 -10.82 8.69
N THR A 160 15.92 -12.14 8.69
CA THR A 160 15.46 -12.90 7.53
C THR A 160 13.95 -12.85 7.34
N THR A 161 13.21 -12.12 8.17
CA THR A 161 11.76 -12.01 8.09
C THR A 161 11.34 -11.27 6.82
N ILE A 162 10.82 -12.01 5.84
CA ILE A 162 10.37 -11.43 4.57
C ILE A 162 9.09 -10.62 4.78
N PHE A 163 8.14 -11.12 5.59
CA PHE A 163 6.86 -10.48 5.87
C PHE A 163 6.70 -10.23 7.38
N PRO A 164 7.13 -9.06 7.87
CA PRO A 164 7.05 -8.74 9.29
C PRO A 164 5.60 -8.54 9.75
N LYS A 165 5.35 -8.73 11.05
CA LYS A 165 4.09 -8.34 11.68
C LYS A 165 3.97 -6.80 11.70
N TYR A 166 2.74 -6.30 11.60
CA TYR A 166 2.44 -4.88 11.50
C TYR A 166 1.46 -4.41 12.56
N ASP A 167 1.51 -3.11 12.83
CA ASP A 167 0.62 -2.41 13.75
C ASP A 167 -0.19 -1.35 12.98
N ASN A 168 -1.51 -1.45 13.03
CA ASN A 168 -2.42 -0.54 12.33
C ASN A 168 -2.68 0.68 13.22
N LYS A 169 -2.25 1.87 12.78
CA LYS A 169 -2.53 3.11 13.51
C LYS A 169 -3.65 3.95 12.90
N LEU A 170 -3.73 3.95 11.59
CA LEU A 170 -4.68 4.76 10.83
C LEU A 170 -5.07 4.01 9.56
N ILE A 171 -6.35 3.92 9.32
CA ILE A 171 -6.94 3.28 8.15
C ILE A 171 -7.60 4.37 7.31
N TRP A 172 -7.22 4.46 6.03
CA TRP A 172 -7.87 5.33 5.08
C TRP A 172 -8.80 4.52 4.18
N SER A 173 -10.01 5.02 3.93
CA SER A 173 -10.90 4.43 2.94
C SER A 173 -11.43 5.50 1.99
N GLY A 174 -11.52 5.12 0.71
CA GLY A 174 -12.21 5.88 -0.32
C GLY A 174 -13.35 5.04 -0.86
N TYR A 175 -14.49 5.68 -1.20
CA TYR A 175 -15.66 4.96 -1.68
C TYR A 175 -16.52 5.80 -2.60
N ILE A 176 -17.29 5.09 -3.44
CA ILE A 176 -18.31 5.64 -4.31
C ILE A 176 -19.58 4.85 -4.02
N THR A 177 -20.69 5.55 -3.80
CA THR A 177 -22.01 4.94 -3.57
C THR A 177 -23.06 5.59 -4.46
N ALA A 178 -24.09 4.82 -4.79
CA ALA A 178 -25.25 5.29 -5.53
C ALA A 178 -26.52 4.67 -4.92
N GLY A 179 -27.63 5.37 -5.06
CA GLY A 179 -28.91 4.91 -4.52
C GLY A 179 -30.04 5.86 -4.77
N GLY A 180 -31.05 5.80 -3.89
CA GLY A 180 -32.20 6.69 -3.91
C GLY A 180 -32.18 7.71 -2.77
N SER A 181 -32.76 8.87 -3.04
CA SER A 181 -32.99 9.92 -2.05
C SER A 181 -34.42 10.44 -2.14
N MET A 182 -34.99 10.76 -1.00
CA MET A 182 -36.33 11.34 -0.91
C MET A 182 -36.33 12.46 0.12
N LEU A 183 -36.91 13.59 -0.27
CA LEU A 183 -37.25 14.68 0.64
C LEU A 183 -38.62 14.44 1.24
N THR A 184 -38.76 14.63 2.55
CA THR A 184 -40.00 14.39 3.29
C THR A 184 -40.29 15.54 4.24
N GLY A 185 -41.46 15.50 4.90
CA GLY A 185 -41.99 16.61 5.69
C GLY A 185 -42.56 17.71 4.76
N ASP A 186 -42.45 18.96 5.14
CA ASP A 186 -43.03 20.07 4.38
C ASP A 186 -42.40 20.24 3.00
N VAL A 187 -41.10 20.01 2.87
CA VAL A 187 -40.42 20.00 1.55
C VAL A 187 -40.84 18.87 0.65
N GLY A 188 -41.28 17.76 1.20
CA GLY A 188 -41.78 16.59 0.44
C GLY A 188 -43.04 16.84 -0.37
N LYS A 189 -43.78 17.93 -0.10
CA LYS A 189 -44.89 18.40 -0.92
C LYS A 189 -44.40 18.91 -2.27
N TYR A 190 -43.27 19.59 -2.27
CA TYR A 190 -42.73 20.25 -3.46
C TYR A 190 -41.78 19.37 -4.27
N PHE A 191 -41.08 18.40 -3.62
CA PHE A 191 -40.04 17.62 -4.25
C PHE A 191 -40.30 16.13 -4.25
N GLY A 192 -39.98 15.47 -5.36
CA GLY A 192 -40.12 14.04 -5.56
C GLY A 192 -38.90 13.25 -5.08
N PRO A 193 -38.99 11.91 -5.14
CA PRO A 193 -37.80 11.08 -4.99
C PRO A 193 -36.84 11.26 -6.15
N GLY A 194 -35.56 10.96 -5.93
CA GLY A 194 -34.55 11.05 -6.95
C GLY A 194 -33.36 10.13 -6.69
N ALA A 195 -32.36 10.20 -7.55
CA ALA A 195 -31.12 9.46 -7.40
C ALA A 195 -30.21 10.15 -6.38
N PHE A 196 -29.32 9.35 -5.78
CA PHE A 196 -28.31 9.80 -4.84
C PHE A 196 -26.97 9.22 -5.23
N PHE A 197 -25.96 10.07 -5.35
CA PHE A 197 -24.57 9.71 -5.59
C PHE A 197 -23.70 10.32 -4.51
N ASN A 198 -22.72 9.54 -4.03
CA ASN A 198 -21.83 10.00 -2.97
C ASN A 198 -20.40 9.51 -3.22
N PHE A 199 -19.46 10.44 -3.12
CA PHE A 199 -18.04 10.21 -3.13
C PHE A 199 -17.51 10.58 -1.76
N GLY A 200 -16.80 9.66 -1.10
CA GLY A 200 -16.30 9.94 0.24
C GLY A 200 -14.94 9.34 0.51
N SER A 201 -14.33 9.91 1.54
CA SER A 201 -13.10 9.42 2.12
C SER A 201 -13.16 9.50 3.63
N ASP A 202 -12.74 8.45 4.30
CA ASP A 202 -12.76 8.34 5.75
C ASP A 202 -11.38 7.98 6.30
N ALA A 203 -11.08 8.49 7.50
CA ALA A 203 -9.94 8.12 8.33
C ALA A 203 -10.45 7.43 9.61
N GLU A 204 -10.10 6.16 9.79
CA GLU A 204 -10.43 5.38 10.99
C GLU A 204 -9.19 5.28 11.89
N PHE A 205 -9.36 5.60 13.15
CA PHE A 205 -8.32 5.60 14.17
C PHE A 205 -8.27 4.26 14.91
N LYS A 206 -7.18 4.00 15.61
CA LYS A 206 -6.89 2.74 16.31
C LYS A 206 -8.04 2.22 17.19
N TYR A 207 -8.82 3.11 17.80
CA TYR A 207 -9.91 2.76 18.73
C TYR A 207 -11.30 2.78 18.07
N GLY A 208 -11.38 2.77 16.73
CA GLY A 208 -12.63 2.72 16.00
C GLY A 208 -13.27 4.09 15.72
N GLY A 209 -12.76 5.17 16.31
CA GLY A 209 -13.22 6.53 15.95
C GLY A 209 -12.95 6.81 14.47
N ARG A 210 -13.90 7.45 13.78
CA ARG A 210 -13.84 7.68 12.33
C ARG A 210 -14.24 9.10 11.99
N LEU A 211 -13.44 9.75 11.16
CA LEU A 211 -13.74 11.04 10.55
C LEU A 211 -13.83 10.87 9.04
N GLY A 212 -14.83 11.49 8.41
CA GLY A 212 -15.00 11.42 6.97
C GLY A 212 -15.40 12.75 6.36
N ILE A 213 -15.06 12.85 5.08
CA ILE A 213 -15.54 13.90 4.18
C ILE A 213 -16.30 13.24 3.04
N ASN A 214 -17.36 13.88 2.58
CA ASN A 214 -18.12 13.38 1.44
C ASN A 214 -18.66 14.51 0.58
N ILE A 215 -18.80 14.21 -0.70
CA ILE A 215 -19.48 15.03 -1.69
C ILE A 215 -20.68 14.22 -2.15
N ASN A 216 -21.86 14.75 -1.91
CA ASN A 216 -23.12 14.11 -2.30
C ASN A 216 -23.75 14.91 -3.43
N VAL A 217 -24.35 14.21 -4.34
CA VAL A 217 -25.24 14.81 -5.35
C VAL A 217 -26.53 14.00 -5.35
N ALA A 218 -27.60 14.60 -4.86
CA ALA A 218 -28.94 14.06 -5.03
C ALA A 218 -29.64 14.74 -6.19
N THR A 219 -30.59 14.06 -6.80
CA THR A 219 -31.50 14.67 -7.79
C THR A 219 -32.91 14.62 -7.24
N THR A 220 -33.76 15.51 -7.75
CA THR A 220 -35.19 15.48 -7.43
C THR A 220 -35.97 16.14 -8.57
N THR A 221 -37.30 15.98 -8.55
CA THR A 221 -38.18 16.64 -9.50
C THR A 221 -39.19 17.48 -8.72
N VAL A 222 -39.47 18.68 -9.20
CA VAL A 222 -40.45 19.58 -8.62
C VAL A 222 -41.87 19.02 -8.88
N LYS A 223 -42.59 18.62 -7.84
CA LYS A 223 -43.97 18.13 -7.92
C LYS A 223 -45.00 19.25 -8.02
N GLU A 224 -44.76 20.31 -7.25
CA GLU A 224 -45.59 21.51 -7.20
C GLU A 224 -44.73 22.73 -7.28
N SER A 225 -45.19 23.76 -8.01
CA SER A 225 -44.40 24.99 -8.16
C SER A 225 -44.17 25.65 -6.80
N TYR A 226 -42.92 25.98 -6.52
CA TYR A 226 -42.53 26.69 -5.31
C TYR A 226 -42.49 28.18 -5.56
N ILE A 227 -43.24 28.95 -4.76
CA ILE A 227 -43.45 30.38 -4.93
C ILE A 227 -42.83 31.11 -3.76
N ILE A 228 -41.97 32.09 -4.04
CA ILE A 228 -41.42 33.03 -3.07
C ILE A 228 -41.81 34.45 -3.48
N ASN A 229 -42.34 35.25 -2.55
CA ASN A 229 -42.73 36.62 -2.77
C ASN A 229 -43.61 36.82 -4.02
N ASN A 230 -44.63 35.98 -4.19
CA ASN A 230 -45.57 35.95 -5.33
C ASN A 230 -44.91 35.72 -6.70
N LYS A 231 -43.66 35.24 -6.75
CA LYS A 231 -43.01 34.82 -7.99
C LYS A 231 -42.74 33.33 -7.95
N VAL A 232 -42.97 32.63 -9.05
CA VAL A 232 -42.59 31.23 -9.22
C VAL A 232 -41.08 31.14 -9.21
N PHE A 233 -40.54 30.52 -8.15
CA PHE A 233 -39.12 30.32 -7.96
C PHE A 233 -38.66 29.03 -8.62
N LEU A 234 -39.43 27.94 -8.45
CA LEU A 234 -39.20 26.65 -9.10
C LEU A 234 -40.48 26.17 -9.76
N GLU A 235 -40.43 25.84 -11.04
CA GLU A 235 -41.58 25.38 -11.81
C GLU A 235 -41.81 23.87 -11.66
N LYS A 236 -43.07 23.47 -11.60
CA LYS A 236 -43.45 22.07 -11.63
C LYS A 236 -42.86 21.32 -12.82
N GLY A 237 -42.35 20.07 -12.56
CA GLY A 237 -41.78 19.21 -13.59
C GLY A 237 -40.29 19.45 -13.84
N ARG A 238 -39.67 20.48 -13.25
CA ARG A 238 -38.24 20.73 -13.38
C ARG A 238 -37.42 19.69 -12.61
N SER A 239 -36.29 19.27 -13.19
CA SER A 239 -35.29 18.42 -12.52
C SER A 239 -34.26 19.27 -11.84
N LEU A 240 -33.98 18.98 -10.59
CA LEU A 240 -33.05 19.72 -9.73
C LEU A 240 -31.90 18.83 -9.29
N GLY A 241 -30.73 19.46 -9.12
CA GLY A 241 -29.58 18.90 -8.46
C GLY A 241 -29.45 19.42 -7.02
N ILE A 242 -29.00 18.56 -6.11
CA ILE A 242 -28.75 18.88 -4.70
C ILE A 242 -27.31 18.51 -4.39
N PRO A 243 -26.32 19.28 -4.85
CA PRO A 243 -24.93 19.09 -4.45
C PRO A 243 -24.75 19.47 -2.98
N GLN A 244 -24.02 18.62 -2.25
CA GLN A 244 -23.75 18.82 -0.81
C GLN A 244 -22.32 18.42 -0.50
N PHE A 245 -21.64 19.19 0.33
CA PHE A 245 -20.39 18.81 0.99
C PHE A 245 -20.68 18.47 2.44
N GLY A 246 -20.23 17.29 2.89
CA GLY A 246 -20.52 16.80 4.23
C GLY A 246 -19.27 16.36 4.99
N LEU A 247 -19.36 16.54 6.32
CA LEU A 247 -18.43 15.98 7.29
C LEU A 247 -19.16 14.91 8.10
N THR A 248 -18.48 13.80 8.37
CA THR A 248 -19.02 12.70 9.18
C THR A 248 -18.10 12.41 10.35
N TYR A 249 -18.70 12.10 11.48
CA TYR A 249 -18.00 11.53 12.64
C TYR A 249 -18.74 10.30 13.13
N GLY A 250 -18.04 9.19 13.34
CA GLY A 250 -18.67 7.94 13.71
C GLY A 250 -17.75 7.00 14.45
N HIS A 251 -18.26 5.81 14.70
CA HIS A 251 -17.49 4.75 15.33
C HIS A 251 -17.65 3.44 14.54
N THR A 252 -16.55 2.70 14.41
CA THR A 252 -16.52 1.43 13.68
C THR A 252 -16.61 0.25 14.64
N PHE A 253 -17.61 -0.59 14.45
CA PHE A 253 -17.75 -1.90 15.08
C PHE A 253 -17.36 -2.96 14.06
N SER A 254 -16.27 -3.67 14.29
CA SER A 254 -15.69 -4.59 13.32
C SER A 254 -15.88 -6.05 13.73
N SER A 255 -16.32 -6.88 12.77
CA SER A 255 -16.12 -8.31 12.76
C SER A 255 -15.16 -8.70 11.64
N GLU A 256 -14.84 -10.00 11.49
CA GLU A 256 -13.89 -10.45 10.45
C GLU A 256 -14.31 -10.09 9.02
N LYS A 257 -15.61 -10.01 8.73
CA LYS A 257 -16.14 -9.84 7.37
C LYS A 257 -16.92 -8.56 7.18
N ILE A 258 -17.39 -7.93 8.27
CA ILE A 258 -18.33 -6.82 8.22
C ILE A 258 -17.87 -5.75 9.22
N LYS A 259 -17.92 -4.48 8.81
CA LYS A 259 -17.84 -3.32 9.70
C LYS A 259 -19.16 -2.59 9.68
N PHE A 260 -19.73 -2.34 10.85
CA PHE A 260 -20.86 -1.43 11.05
C PHE A 260 -20.35 -0.07 11.52
N ILE A 261 -20.87 0.99 10.93
CA ILE A 261 -20.38 2.35 11.11
C ILE A 261 -21.56 3.28 11.33
N PRO A 262 -22.10 3.39 12.55
CA PRO A 262 -23.01 4.49 12.89
C PRO A 262 -22.23 5.80 12.91
N TYR A 263 -22.83 6.85 12.38
CA TYR A 263 -22.21 8.17 12.30
C TYR A 263 -23.22 9.31 12.38
N ILE A 264 -22.75 10.46 12.79
CA ILE A 264 -23.42 11.74 12.60
C ILE A 264 -22.88 12.41 11.35
N VAL A 265 -23.69 13.23 10.72
CA VAL A 265 -23.30 14.00 9.52
C VAL A 265 -23.77 15.43 9.64
N GLY A 266 -22.89 16.36 9.25
CA GLY A 266 -23.26 17.75 8.96
C GLY A 266 -22.92 18.03 7.50
N SER A 267 -23.80 18.69 6.77
CA SER A 267 -23.55 19.04 5.37
C SER A 267 -24.09 20.41 5.00
N VAL A 268 -23.42 21.02 4.03
CA VAL A 268 -23.84 22.29 3.39
C VAL A 268 -23.99 22.04 1.90
N GLY A 269 -24.94 22.71 1.29
CA GLY A 269 -25.19 22.54 -0.13
C GLY A 269 -26.26 23.51 -0.66
N SER A 270 -26.78 23.19 -1.82
CA SER A 270 -27.85 23.98 -2.44
C SER A 270 -28.78 23.08 -3.24
N ILE A 271 -30.00 23.55 -3.46
CA ILE A 271 -30.89 23.00 -4.47
C ILE A 271 -30.85 23.94 -5.66
N GLN A 272 -30.56 23.44 -6.85
CA GLN A 272 -30.40 24.22 -8.06
C GLN A 272 -30.93 23.50 -9.30
N GLU A 273 -31.38 24.27 -10.30
CA GLU A 273 -31.77 23.70 -11.60
C GLU A 273 -30.56 23.27 -12.41
N PHE A 274 -30.68 22.14 -13.16
CA PHE A 274 -29.61 21.68 -14.06
C PHE A 274 -29.44 22.55 -15.31
N LYS A 275 -30.38 23.47 -15.64
CA LYS A 275 -30.29 24.34 -16.79
C LYS A 275 -29.70 25.70 -16.44
N LYS A 276 -28.88 26.22 -17.37
CA LYS A 276 -27.92 27.29 -17.22
C LYS A 276 -28.50 28.72 -17.10
N ASP A 277 -29.82 28.89 -17.19
CA ASP A 277 -30.43 30.21 -17.33
C ASP A 277 -31.12 30.76 -16.07
N GLY A 278 -30.94 30.12 -14.93
CA GLY A 278 -31.56 30.59 -13.69
C GLY A 278 -30.55 30.64 -12.54
N ASP A 279 -30.32 31.85 -12.01
CA ASP A 279 -29.58 32.07 -10.74
C ASP A 279 -30.35 31.58 -9.51
N ASN A 280 -31.38 30.76 -9.69
CA ASN A 280 -32.25 30.31 -8.63
C ASN A 280 -31.64 29.12 -7.92
N SER A 281 -30.96 29.34 -6.80
CA SER A 281 -30.48 28.32 -5.89
C SER A 281 -30.98 28.58 -4.49
N LEU A 282 -31.33 27.50 -3.78
CA LEU A 282 -31.72 27.53 -2.36
C LEU A 282 -30.60 26.93 -1.53
N SER A 283 -30.07 27.70 -0.61
CA SER A 283 -29.04 27.21 0.32
C SER A 283 -29.61 26.18 1.30
N LEU A 284 -28.86 25.14 1.57
CA LEU A 284 -29.29 24.02 2.38
C LEU A 284 -28.21 23.65 3.41
N TYR A 285 -28.58 23.66 4.68
CA TYR A 285 -27.77 23.14 5.79
C TYR A 285 -28.47 21.91 6.38
N ASN A 286 -27.74 20.82 6.55
CA ASN A 286 -28.29 19.59 7.09
C ASN A 286 -27.45 19.05 8.24
N ALA A 287 -28.14 18.47 9.20
CA ALA A 287 -27.50 17.60 10.20
C ALA A 287 -28.31 16.30 10.35
N GLY A 288 -27.65 15.21 10.67
CA GLY A 288 -28.36 13.95 10.79
C GLY A 288 -27.51 12.79 11.24
N LEU A 289 -28.10 11.62 11.05
CA LEU A 289 -27.54 10.33 11.44
C LEU A 289 -27.49 9.41 10.24
N GLY A 290 -26.55 8.48 10.27
CA GLY A 290 -26.50 7.41 9.29
C GLY A 290 -25.86 6.17 9.86
N ILE A 291 -26.04 5.09 9.13
CA ILE A 291 -25.38 3.82 9.39
C ILE A 291 -24.90 3.22 8.08
N ASP A 292 -23.64 2.85 8.04
CA ASP A 292 -23.01 2.12 6.93
C ASP A 292 -22.66 0.71 7.38
N ALA A 293 -22.74 -0.24 6.44
CA ALA A 293 -22.17 -1.57 6.56
C ALA A 293 -21.17 -1.79 5.42
N ASN A 294 -19.93 -2.08 5.78
CA ASN A 294 -18.89 -2.46 4.81
C ASN A 294 -18.70 -3.97 4.84
N PHE A 295 -18.91 -4.63 3.69
CA PHE A 295 -18.71 -6.06 3.49
C PHE A 295 -17.40 -6.28 2.75
N TYR A 296 -16.40 -6.86 3.42
CA TYR A 296 -15.06 -7.00 2.86
C TYR A 296 -14.96 -8.10 1.82
N MET A 297 -14.28 -7.79 0.73
CA MET A 297 -13.92 -8.78 -0.29
C MET A 297 -12.96 -9.81 0.32
N LYS A 298 -13.07 -11.07 -0.12
CA LYS A 298 -12.23 -12.17 0.41
C LYS A 298 -10.74 -11.94 0.26
N ARG A 299 -10.32 -11.24 -0.79
CA ARG A 299 -8.91 -11.07 -1.13
C ARG A 299 -8.35 -9.76 -0.59
N ASN A 300 -7.31 -9.88 0.24
CA ASN A 300 -6.51 -8.77 0.72
C ASN A 300 -5.20 -8.67 -0.07
N TYR A 301 -4.64 -7.48 -0.16
CA TYR A 301 -3.33 -7.25 -0.73
C TYR A 301 -2.46 -6.49 0.27
N ILE A 302 -1.29 -7.07 0.62
CA ILE A 302 -0.31 -6.45 1.50
C ILE A 302 0.98 -6.27 0.73
N LYS A 303 1.38 -5.02 0.52
CA LYS A 303 2.64 -4.67 -0.10
C LYS A 303 3.59 -4.12 0.96
N TYR A 304 4.73 -4.77 1.12
CA TYR A 304 5.81 -4.27 1.96
C TYR A 304 6.78 -3.44 1.14
N SER A 305 7.21 -2.31 1.70
CA SER A 305 8.29 -1.49 1.19
C SER A 305 9.14 -1.03 2.39
N GLY A 306 10.46 -1.26 2.33
CA GLY A 306 11.39 -0.90 3.38
C GLY A 306 10.98 -1.36 4.79
N TYR A 307 10.86 -0.43 5.73
CA TYR A 307 10.43 -0.67 7.11
C TYR A 307 8.92 -0.53 7.30
N GLY A 308 8.16 -0.39 6.24
CA GLY A 308 6.72 -0.24 6.27
C GLY A 308 6.05 -1.07 5.20
N GLY A 309 4.79 -0.75 4.98
CA GLY A 309 4.00 -1.37 3.95
C GLY A 309 2.62 -0.76 3.87
N GLU A 310 1.83 -1.28 2.99
CA GLU A 310 0.46 -0.89 2.78
C GLU A 310 -0.40 -2.14 2.63
N ARG A 311 -1.48 -2.22 3.41
CA ARG A 311 -2.54 -3.19 3.20
C ARG A 311 -3.64 -2.51 2.40
N ARG A 312 -4.14 -3.17 1.37
CA ARG A 312 -5.31 -2.74 0.60
C ARG A 312 -6.36 -3.82 0.61
N GLN A 313 -7.60 -3.42 0.82
CA GLN A 313 -8.74 -4.32 0.81
C GLN A 313 -9.95 -3.63 0.20
N GLY A 314 -10.57 -4.27 -0.79
CA GLY A 314 -11.83 -3.84 -1.35
C GLY A 314 -13.00 -4.18 -0.43
N PHE A 315 -14.05 -3.36 -0.48
CA PHE A 315 -15.30 -3.63 0.22
C PHE A 315 -16.51 -3.18 -0.61
N TYR A 316 -17.64 -3.82 -0.36
CA TYR A 316 -18.95 -3.32 -0.73
C TYR A 316 -19.51 -2.54 0.45
N ARG A 317 -20.19 -1.42 0.18
CA ARG A 317 -20.84 -0.60 1.19
C ARG A 317 -22.33 -0.58 0.93
N ALA A 318 -23.14 -0.72 1.97
CA ALA A 318 -24.56 -0.41 1.97
C ALA A 318 -24.82 0.55 3.14
N GLY A 319 -25.72 1.51 2.96
CA GLY A 319 -26.00 2.46 4.03
C GLY A 319 -27.34 3.15 3.87
N VAL A 320 -27.77 3.72 5.00
CA VAL A 320 -28.93 4.60 5.08
C VAL A 320 -28.54 5.86 5.86
N ARG A 321 -29.12 6.99 5.43
CA ARG A 321 -28.89 8.30 6.05
C ARG A 321 -30.20 9.03 6.19
N LEU A 322 -30.40 9.64 7.35
CA LEU A 322 -31.49 10.56 7.64
C LEU A 322 -30.88 11.89 8.05
N THR A 323 -31.17 12.94 7.33
CA THR A 323 -30.76 14.31 7.68
C THR A 323 -31.99 15.21 7.81
N ARG A 324 -31.91 16.17 8.71
CA ARG A 324 -32.84 17.27 8.87
C ARG A 324 -32.23 18.52 8.28
N GLY A 325 -32.96 19.22 7.44
CA GLY A 325 -32.62 20.54 6.93
C GLY A 325 -32.88 21.60 7.99
N PHE A 326 -31.99 22.60 8.10
CA PHE A 326 -32.14 23.75 8.97
C PHE A 326 -31.39 24.93 8.38
N GLY A 327 -31.94 26.15 8.60
CA GLY A 327 -31.29 27.39 8.14
C GLY A 327 -31.26 27.57 6.62
N GLY A 328 -30.71 28.68 6.17
CA GLY A 328 -30.70 29.09 4.78
C GLY A 328 -32.12 29.42 4.29
N ASP A 329 -32.34 29.19 3.00
CA ASP A 329 -33.63 29.47 2.37
C ASP A 329 -34.73 28.47 2.79
N PHE A 330 -34.38 27.46 3.59
CA PHE A 330 -35.29 26.45 4.15
C PHE A 330 -35.86 26.81 5.53
N GLU A 331 -35.61 28.00 6.04
CA GLU A 331 -36.16 28.47 7.33
C GLU A 331 -37.71 28.39 7.40
N ASN A 332 -38.38 28.45 6.25
CA ASN A 332 -39.83 28.33 6.15
C ASN A 332 -40.35 26.89 6.20
N PHE A 333 -39.49 25.90 6.32
CA PHE A 333 -39.87 24.49 6.37
C PHE A 333 -39.52 23.87 7.72
N ASP A 334 -40.45 23.90 8.64
CA ASP A 334 -40.23 23.42 10.03
C ASP A 334 -39.84 21.94 10.12
N ASN A 335 -40.24 21.11 9.16
CA ASN A 335 -40.06 19.66 9.14
C ASN A 335 -39.49 19.17 7.81
N SER A 336 -38.25 19.51 7.51
CA SER A 336 -37.56 19.11 6.28
C SER A 336 -36.58 17.98 6.54
N TYR A 337 -36.85 16.80 5.99
CA TYR A 337 -35.95 15.65 6.11
C TYR A 337 -35.54 15.13 4.75
N GLN A 338 -34.30 14.63 4.67
CA GLN A 338 -33.81 13.87 3.53
C GLN A 338 -33.47 12.47 4.00
N ILE A 339 -34.08 11.46 3.38
CA ILE A 339 -33.78 10.05 3.57
C ILE A 339 -33.02 9.58 2.34
N SER A 340 -31.86 8.92 2.53
CA SER A 340 -31.08 8.34 1.43
C SER A 340 -30.74 6.90 1.77
N ALA A 341 -30.89 5.99 0.81
CA ALA A 341 -30.45 4.61 0.90
C ALA A 341 -29.55 4.32 -0.30
N TYR A 342 -28.42 3.69 -0.07
CA TYR A 342 -27.39 3.54 -1.09
C TYR A 342 -26.56 2.27 -0.93
N VAL A 343 -25.96 1.86 -2.05
CA VAL A 343 -24.95 0.81 -2.13
C VAL A 343 -23.77 1.30 -2.92
N GLY A 344 -22.62 0.67 -2.74
CA GLY A 344 -21.43 1.06 -3.50
C GLY A 344 -20.22 0.20 -3.22
N VAL A 345 -19.09 0.70 -3.65
CA VAL A 345 -17.79 0.02 -3.51
C VAL A 345 -16.75 0.98 -2.95
N GLY A 346 -15.76 0.41 -2.29
CA GLY A 346 -14.66 1.20 -1.76
C GLY A 346 -13.38 0.40 -1.64
N LEU A 347 -12.32 1.13 -1.35
CA LEU A 347 -11.00 0.61 -1.08
C LEU A 347 -10.53 1.13 0.28
N GLU A 348 -10.12 0.22 1.13
CA GLU A 348 -9.46 0.53 2.39
C GLU A 348 -7.95 0.37 2.23
N SER A 349 -7.21 1.33 2.73
CA SER A 349 -5.75 1.34 2.74
C SER A 349 -5.22 1.62 4.15
N ASN A 350 -4.28 0.79 4.57
CA ASN A 350 -3.59 0.87 5.85
C ASN A 350 -2.11 1.06 5.66
N LYS A 351 -1.53 2.06 6.31
CA LYS A 351 -0.08 2.13 6.46
C LYS A 351 0.38 1.14 7.52
N ILE A 352 1.24 0.23 7.11
CA ILE A 352 1.88 -0.75 7.96
C ILE A 352 3.21 -0.16 8.44
N VAL A 353 3.40 -0.07 9.76
CA VAL A 353 4.68 0.30 10.36
C VAL A 353 5.31 -0.96 10.93
N VAL A 354 6.45 -1.34 10.39
CA VAL A 354 7.24 -2.46 10.93
C VAL A 354 8.00 -1.96 12.15
N ARG A 355 7.73 -2.52 13.32
CA ARG A 355 8.57 -2.30 14.51
C ARG A 355 9.79 -3.22 14.39
N ARG A 356 10.99 -2.66 14.42
CA ARG A 356 12.18 -3.45 14.73
C ARG A 356 12.00 -4.04 16.13
N LYS A 357 12.17 -5.35 16.28
CA LYS A 357 12.51 -5.89 17.60
C LYS A 357 13.82 -5.17 18.03
N LYS A 358 13.74 -4.44 19.13
CA LYS A 358 14.95 -3.92 19.79
C LYS A 358 15.77 -5.07 20.30
#